data_03967f5f480eb5cb54d8f483ec4078b6
#
_entry.id   03967f5f480eb5cb54d8f483ec4078b6
#
_cell.length_a   1.000
_cell.length_b   1.000
_cell.length_c   1.000
_cell.angle_alpha   90.00
_cell.angle_beta   90.00
_cell.angle_gamma   90.00
#
_symmetry.space_group_name_H-M   'P 1'
#
loop_
_entity.id
_entity.type
_entity.pdbx_description
1 polymer ?
#
loop_
_entity_poly.entity_id
_entity_poly.type
_entity_poly.pdbx_seq_one_letter_code
_entity_poly.pdbx_strand_id
1 'polypeptide(L)'
;MNRTTDRVDVVVAGAGMAGATLSCALAAAGLDVSVIESGPAPQWNGENYDLRVSAINLASQNILMALGVWPTIRQKRISPFDDIETWDEGSTGRIFFSAADAGLRHLGHIIENKAITATLHEKLKQQKHAEMHYGLSVTQCQSNDEEIVVTTHKGRVFRARLLVGADGALSRVRELAGIGLHQRPYRHAAIVGHVVTEKSHRQAAYQRFLSSGPLAFLPLADQRSSIVWSADTNLAEELLQLPNDEFQCRLGNAFQHRLGHITSVSHRERFALVHRHVERYVSHRIVLVGDAAHTVHPLAGLGANQGLVDAATLAEVLIDSANRERDFGGQVTLRRYERWRRGENQLVLNTLDGLYHLFGSGHPMIANIRGLGLNMTDRIAPLKMMFLRRATGLSGDLPQMAKHSRS
;
A
#
# COMPACT_ATOMS: atom_id res chain seq x y z
N MET A 1 1.76 13.20 39.86
CA MET A 1 1.20 12.35 38.79
C MET A 1 2.15 11.18 38.61
N ASN A 2 1.75 9.96 39.03
CA ASN A 2 2.55 8.75 38.76
C ASN A 2 2.63 8.56 37.24
N ARG A 3 3.81 8.74 36.65
CA ARG A 3 4.06 8.35 35.26
C ARG A 3 4.14 6.83 35.23
N THR A 4 3.06 6.18 34.80
CA THR A 4 3.11 4.75 34.48
C THR A 4 4.08 4.55 33.34
N THR A 5 5.15 3.82 33.62
CA THR A 5 6.15 3.46 32.61
C THR A 5 5.91 2.01 32.20
N ASP A 6 5.47 1.80 30.98
CA ASP A 6 5.24 0.47 30.43
C ASP A 6 6.55 -0.06 29.82
N ARG A 7 6.94 -1.27 30.17
CA ARG A 7 8.10 -1.93 29.58
C ARG A 7 7.62 -3.03 28.62
N VAL A 8 8.06 -2.95 27.38
CA VAL A 8 7.67 -3.87 26.30
C VAL A 8 8.88 -4.19 25.40
N ASP A 9 8.76 -5.18 24.55
CA ASP A 9 9.80 -5.49 23.58
C ASP A 9 9.84 -4.46 22.43
N VAL A 10 8.66 -4.13 21.87
CA VAL A 10 8.55 -3.26 20.71
C VAL A 10 7.42 -2.24 20.90
N VAL A 11 7.71 -0.96 20.61
CA VAL A 11 6.68 0.06 20.41
C VAL A 11 6.50 0.26 18.91
N VAL A 12 5.26 0.18 18.44
CA VAL A 12 4.89 0.47 17.04
C VAL A 12 4.05 1.75 17.01
N ALA A 13 4.57 2.79 16.38
CA ALA A 13 3.85 4.03 16.16
C ALA A 13 3.12 3.98 14.80
N GLY A 14 1.79 4.03 14.84
CA GLY A 14 0.90 3.88 13.71
C GLY A 14 0.33 2.47 13.57
N ALA A 15 -1.00 2.35 13.56
CA ALA A 15 -1.74 1.10 13.43
C ALA A 15 -2.47 0.98 12.07
N GLY A 16 -1.92 1.60 11.02
CA GLY A 16 -2.33 1.35 9.63
C GLY A 16 -2.03 -0.09 9.21
N MET A 17 -2.29 -0.44 7.94
CA MET A 17 -2.09 -1.81 7.45
C MET A 17 -0.70 -2.38 7.78
N ALA A 18 0.37 -1.61 7.55
CA ALA A 18 1.74 -2.10 7.78
C ALA A 18 2.03 -2.27 9.28
N GLY A 19 1.73 -1.27 10.11
CA GLY A 19 1.98 -1.33 11.55
C GLY A 19 1.17 -2.42 12.25
N ALA A 20 -0.11 -2.54 11.92
CA ALA A 20 -0.96 -3.58 12.47
C ALA A 20 -0.54 -4.99 12.04
N THR A 21 -0.13 -5.17 10.76
CA THR A 21 0.41 -6.44 10.24
C THR A 21 1.68 -6.86 10.98
N LEU A 22 2.63 -5.94 11.15
CA LEU A 22 3.85 -6.17 11.91
C LEU A 22 3.53 -6.56 13.36
N SER A 23 2.68 -5.79 14.01
CA SER A 23 2.31 -6.02 15.41
C SER A 23 1.62 -7.38 15.61
N CYS A 24 0.73 -7.78 14.69
CA CYS A 24 0.13 -9.12 14.71
C CYS A 24 1.18 -10.23 14.61
N ALA A 25 2.17 -10.06 13.74
CA ALA A 25 3.21 -11.07 13.54
C ALA A 25 4.13 -11.19 14.78
N LEU A 26 4.55 -10.06 15.34
CA LEU A 26 5.42 -10.03 16.52
C LEU A 26 4.72 -10.59 17.77
N ALA A 27 3.47 -10.16 18.01
CA ALA A 27 2.69 -10.65 19.15
C ALA A 27 2.37 -12.15 19.03
N ALA A 28 2.12 -12.66 17.82
CA ALA A 28 1.95 -14.09 17.57
C ALA A 28 3.22 -14.91 17.86
N ALA A 29 4.39 -14.28 17.74
CA ALA A 29 5.69 -14.89 18.08
C ALA A 29 6.07 -14.73 19.57
N GLY A 30 5.20 -14.11 20.40
CA GLY A 30 5.41 -13.96 21.84
C GLY A 30 6.21 -12.73 22.27
N LEU A 31 6.44 -11.78 21.35
CA LEU A 31 7.05 -10.49 21.69
C LEU A 31 5.98 -9.52 22.23
N ASP A 32 6.26 -8.82 23.33
CA ASP A 32 5.36 -7.83 23.89
C ASP A 32 5.37 -6.54 23.07
N VAL A 33 4.22 -6.18 22.48
CA VAL A 33 4.08 -5.08 21.55
C VAL A 33 3.07 -4.05 22.06
N SER A 34 3.51 -2.80 22.23
CA SER A 34 2.61 -1.65 22.42
C SER A 34 2.42 -0.88 21.12
N VAL A 35 1.17 -0.79 20.66
CA VAL A 35 0.82 -0.09 19.41
C VAL A 35 0.18 1.24 19.74
N ILE A 36 0.79 2.34 19.28
CA ILE A 36 0.34 3.71 19.48
C ILE A 36 -0.33 4.18 18.20
N GLU A 37 -1.63 4.52 18.27
CA GLU A 37 -2.40 5.05 17.14
C GLU A 37 -2.99 6.42 17.48
N SER A 38 -2.74 7.40 16.61
CA SER A 38 -3.22 8.77 16.79
C SER A 38 -4.73 8.93 16.62
N GLY A 39 -5.30 8.14 15.73
CA GLY A 39 -6.73 8.10 15.44
C GLY A 39 -7.54 7.21 16.38
N PRO A 40 -8.86 7.19 16.20
CA PRO A 40 -9.74 6.21 16.84
C PRO A 40 -9.58 4.81 16.22
N ALA A 41 -10.14 3.81 16.91
CA ALA A 41 -10.22 2.46 16.35
C ALA A 41 -10.97 2.48 15.01
N PRO A 42 -10.45 1.86 13.95
CA PRO A 42 -11.14 1.79 12.67
C PRO A 42 -12.43 0.98 12.82
N GLN A 43 -13.50 1.49 12.22
CA GLN A 43 -14.80 0.81 12.15
C GLN A 43 -15.14 0.52 10.69
N TRP A 44 -15.56 -0.69 10.42
CA TRP A 44 -16.10 -1.11 9.14
C TRP A 44 -17.49 -1.72 9.37
N ASN A 45 -18.55 -1.06 8.88
CA ASN A 45 -19.94 -1.47 9.08
C ASN A 45 -20.56 -2.15 7.85
N GLY A 46 -19.88 -2.10 6.71
CA GLY A 46 -20.39 -2.69 5.47
C GLY A 46 -21.52 -1.92 4.76
N GLU A 47 -21.96 -0.78 5.26
CA GLU A 47 -23.07 -0.02 4.66
C GLU A 47 -22.63 0.70 3.38
N ASN A 48 -21.66 1.58 3.49
CA ASN A 48 -21.12 2.33 2.35
C ASN A 48 -19.68 1.93 2.07
N TYR A 49 -19.27 2.01 0.79
CA TYR A 49 -17.87 1.82 0.44
C TYR A 49 -17.01 2.98 0.94
N ASP A 50 -15.87 2.63 1.53
CA ASP A 50 -14.79 3.60 1.75
C ASP A 50 -14.19 4.00 0.40
N LEU A 51 -13.96 5.29 0.18
CA LEU A 51 -13.30 5.76 -1.02
C LEU A 51 -11.91 5.16 -1.22
N ARG A 52 -11.23 4.84 -0.12
CA ARG A 52 -9.89 4.25 -0.17
C ARG A 52 -9.96 2.74 -0.24
N VAL A 53 -9.74 2.21 -1.44
CA VAL A 53 -9.55 0.77 -1.68
C VAL A 53 -8.11 0.50 -2.10
N SER A 54 -7.65 -0.72 -1.89
CA SER A 54 -6.34 -1.19 -2.35
C SER A 54 -6.50 -2.45 -3.20
N ALA A 55 -5.69 -2.55 -4.25
CA ALA A 55 -5.51 -3.77 -5.01
C ALA A 55 -4.50 -4.66 -4.25
N ILE A 56 -4.99 -5.58 -3.46
CA ILE A 56 -4.19 -6.52 -2.68
C ILE A 56 -3.75 -7.65 -3.59
N ASN A 57 -2.44 -7.76 -3.81
CA ASN A 57 -1.85 -8.81 -4.64
C ASN A 57 -1.69 -10.13 -3.86
N LEU A 58 -1.28 -11.19 -4.55
CA LEU A 58 -1.21 -12.53 -3.96
C LEU A 58 -0.17 -12.65 -2.83
N ALA A 59 0.98 -11.94 -2.92
CA ALA A 59 1.96 -11.93 -1.82
C ALA A 59 1.36 -11.30 -0.55
N SER A 60 0.65 -10.18 -0.68
CA SER A 60 -0.04 -9.52 0.43
C SER A 60 -1.19 -10.37 0.98
N GLN A 61 -1.92 -11.06 0.11
CA GLN A 61 -2.93 -12.02 0.52
C GLN A 61 -2.30 -13.15 1.37
N ASN A 62 -1.17 -13.71 0.95
CA ASN A 62 -0.47 -14.75 1.69
C ASN A 62 -0.03 -14.28 3.08
N ILE A 63 0.46 -13.03 3.21
CA ILE A 63 0.77 -12.42 4.51
C ILE A 63 -0.47 -12.39 5.41
N LEU A 64 -1.60 -11.91 4.89
CA LEU A 64 -2.86 -11.84 5.64
C LEU A 64 -3.40 -13.24 5.98
N MET A 65 -3.17 -14.24 5.12
CA MET A 65 -3.47 -15.65 5.41
C MET A 65 -2.59 -16.19 6.53
N ALA A 66 -1.29 -15.97 6.48
CA ALA A 66 -0.34 -16.40 7.52
C ALA A 66 -0.66 -15.84 8.90
N LEU A 67 -1.22 -14.63 8.96
CA LEU A 67 -1.72 -14.00 10.20
C LEU A 67 -3.09 -14.53 10.65
N GLY A 68 -3.76 -15.36 9.83
CA GLY A 68 -5.08 -15.91 10.11
C GLY A 68 -6.22 -14.88 10.00
N VAL A 69 -6.00 -13.73 9.36
CA VAL A 69 -7.02 -12.66 9.22
C VAL A 69 -7.76 -12.73 7.88
N TRP A 70 -7.22 -13.43 6.89
CA TRP A 70 -7.81 -13.53 5.55
C TRP A 70 -9.22 -14.13 5.53
N PRO A 71 -9.56 -15.19 6.30
CA PRO A 71 -10.91 -15.72 6.34
C PRO A 71 -11.95 -14.68 6.76
N THR A 72 -11.63 -13.85 7.76
CA THR A 72 -12.50 -12.77 8.23
C THR A 72 -12.62 -11.65 7.19
N ILE A 73 -11.52 -11.30 6.51
CA ILE A 73 -11.54 -10.32 5.41
C ILE A 73 -12.43 -10.82 4.27
N ARG A 74 -12.36 -12.11 3.92
CA ARG A 74 -13.22 -12.72 2.88
C ARG A 74 -14.73 -12.67 3.16
N GLN A 75 -15.13 -12.59 4.41
CA GLN A 75 -16.52 -12.41 4.81
C GLN A 75 -17.03 -10.99 4.66
N LYS A 76 -16.10 -10.03 4.46
CA LYS A 76 -16.40 -8.63 4.15
C LYS A 76 -16.53 -8.45 2.63
N ARG A 77 -16.76 -7.23 2.16
CA ARG A 77 -16.87 -6.94 0.72
C ARG A 77 -15.47 -6.96 0.08
N ILE A 78 -15.13 -8.05 -0.57
CA ILE A 78 -13.92 -8.14 -1.40
C ILE A 78 -14.33 -8.42 -2.85
N SER A 79 -13.57 -7.87 -3.80
CA SER A 79 -13.78 -8.09 -5.21
C SER A 79 -12.52 -8.70 -5.83
N PRO A 80 -12.54 -9.98 -6.22
CA PRO A 80 -11.43 -10.54 -6.98
C PRO A 80 -11.36 -9.87 -8.36
N PHE A 81 -10.15 -9.78 -8.92
CA PHE A 81 -9.97 -9.44 -10.31
C PHE A 81 -9.07 -10.48 -10.99
N ASP A 82 -9.53 -10.90 -12.17
CA ASP A 82 -8.92 -11.98 -12.94
C ASP A 82 -8.11 -11.44 -14.09
N ASP A 83 -8.48 -10.25 -14.56
CA ASP A 83 -7.91 -9.62 -15.73
C ASP A 83 -7.46 -8.20 -15.43
N ILE A 84 -6.41 -7.77 -16.13
CA ILE A 84 -5.97 -6.38 -16.18
C ILE A 84 -5.83 -5.99 -17.64
N GLU A 85 -6.58 -4.99 -18.08
CA GLU A 85 -6.43 -4.38 -19.40
C GLU A 85 -5.81 -2.99 -19.28
N THR A 86 -4.73 -2.76 -20.00
CA THR A 86 -4.04 -1.47 -20.02
C THR A 86 -3.84 -1.00 -21.45
N TRP A 87 -4.15 0.28 -21.74
CA TRP A 87 -3.91 0.87 -23.04
C TRP A 87 -3.47 2.32 -22.95
N ASP A 88 -2.90 2.82 -24.04
CA ASP A 88 -2.34 4.15 -24.15
C ASP A 88 -3.24 5.09 -24.98
N GLU A 89 -3.33 6.36 -24.57
CA GLU A 89 -4.07 7.39 -25.30
C GLU A 89 -3.39 7.77 -26.62
N GLY A 90 -2.08 7.92 -26.60
CA GLY A 90 -1.31 8.48 -27.71
C GLY A 90 -0.86 7.45 -28.74
N SER A 91 -1.23 6.16 -28.59
CA SER A 91 -0.86 5.10 -29.51
C SER A 91 -1.88 3.97 -29.54
N THR A 92 -1.66 2.97 -30.41
CA THR A 92 -2.46 1.73 -30.46
C THR A 92 -1.95 0.67 -29.46
N GLY A 93 -1.04 1.07 -28.55
CA GLY A 93 -0.45 0.16 -27.59
C GLY A 93 -1.45 -0.30 -26.54
N ARG A 94 -1.51 -1.62 -26.37
CA ARG A 94 -2.31 -2.25 -25.31
C ARG A 94 -1.62 -3.50 -24.78
N ILE A 95 -1.93 -3.85 -23.55
CA ILE A 95 -1.52 -5.11 -22.95
C ILE A 95 -2.68 -5.66 -22.09
N PHE A 96 -2.85 -6.97 -22.17
CA PHE A 96 -3.87 -7.68 -21.42
C PHE A 96 -3.22 -8.78 -20.58
N PHE A 97 -3.47 -8.79 -19.29
CA PHE A 97 -3.04 -9.83 -18.37
C PHE A 97 -4.23 -10.62 -17.88
N SER A 98 -4.15 -11.94 -17.90
CA SER A 98 -5.17 -12.81 -17.34
C SER A 98 -4.58 -13.75 -16.28
N ALA A 99 -5.33 -14.04 -15.24
CA ALA A 99 -5.00 -15.04 -14.25
C ALA A 99 -4.84 -16.42 -14.88
N ALA A 100 -5.67 -16.72 -15.88
CA ALA A 100 -5.63 -17.98 -16.60
C ALA A 100 -4.27 -18.22 -17.32
N ASP A 101 -3.66 -17.16 -17.89
CA ASP A 101 -2.35 -17.25 -18.54
C ASP A 101 -1.24 -17.69 -17.56
N ALA A 102 -1.42 -17.42 -16.27
CA ALA A 102 -0.47 -17.77 -15.21
C ALA A 102 -0.87 -19.02 -14.40
N GLY A 103 -1.99 -19.67 -14.73
CA GLY A 103 -2.52 -20.77 -13.95
C GLY A 103 -2.98 -20.34 -12.55
N LEU A 104 -3.35 -19.05 -12.39
CA LEU A 104 -3.83 -18.48 -11.14
C LEU A 104 -5.36 -18.41 -11.15
N ARG A 105 -5.96 -18.44 -9.96
CA ARG A 105 -7.40 -18.25 -9.81
C ARG A 105 -7.80 -16.79 -9.99
N HIS A 106 -7.00 -15.88 -9.41
CA HIS A 106 -7.19 -14.43 -9.46
C HIS A 106 -5.81 -13.76 -9.51
N LEU A 107 -5.73 -12.53 -10.02
CA LEU A 107 -4.51 -11.71 -9.96
C LEU A 107 -4.39 -10.97 -8.62
N GLY A 108 -5.50 -10.78 -7.93
CA GLY A 108 -5.59 -10.11 -6.65
C GLY A 108 -7.02 -9.76 -6.29
N HIS A 109 -7.18 -8.90 -5.29
CA HIS A 109 -8.48 -8.49 -4.76
C HIS A 109 -8.52 -6.99 -4.52
N ILE A 110 -9.60 -6.33 -4.90
CA ILE A 110 -9.88 -4.95 -4.49
C ILE A 110 -10.60 -4.99 -3.15
N ILE A 111 -10.01 -4.34 -2.15
CA ILE A 111 -10.49 -4.39 -0.76
C ILE A 111 -10.44 -2.97 -0.16
N GLU A 112 -11.47 -2.62 0.60
CA GLU A 112 -11.49 -1.38 1.38
C GLU A 112 -10.38 -1.38 2.44
N ASN A 113 -9.62 -0.28 2.53
CA ASN A 113 -8.52 -0.18 3.49
C ASN A 113 -9.01 -0.34 4.94
N LYS A 114 -10.18 0.21 5.25
CA LYS A 114 -10.81 0.07 6.58
C LYS A 114 -11.18 -1.38 6.89
N ALA A 115 -11.60 -2.18 5.91
CA ALA A 115 -11.92 -3.59 6.13
C ALA A 115 -10.69 -4.39 6.58
N ILE A 116 -9.54 -4.12 5.95
CA ILE A 116 -8.28 -4.78 6.31
C ILE A 116 -7.81 -4.31 7.71
N THR A 117 -7.75 -2.98 7.93
CA THR A 117 -7.24 -2.44 9.19
C THR A 117 -8.13 -2.80 10.38
N ALA A 118 -9.46 -2.74 10.24
CA ALA A 118 -10.38 -3.16 11.30
C ALA A 118 -10.18 -4.63 11.68
N THR A 119 -10.01 -5.52 10.69
CA THR A 119 -9.78 -6.95 10.95
C THR A 119 -8.44 -7.20 11.64
N LEU A 120 -7.37 -6.48 11.25
CA LEU A 120 -6.08 -6.57 11.93
C LEU A 120 -6.17 -6.06 13.37
N HIS A 121 -6.91 -4.97 13.63
CA HIS A 121 -7.13 -4.47 14.98
C HIS A 121 -7.97 -5.43 15.84
N GLU A 122 -8.97 -6.08 15.27
CA GLU A 122 -9.73 -7.16 15.93
C GLU A 122 -8.79 -8.30 16.34
N LYS A 123 -7.87 -8.69 15.44
CA LYS A 123 -6.87 -9.72 15.71
C LYS A 123 -5.91 -9.31 16.84
N LEU A 124 -5.40 -8.06 16.81
CA LEU A 124 -4.51 -7.54 17.86
C LEU A 124 -5.16 -7.55 19.24
N LYS A 125 -6.44 -7.17 19.34
CA LYS A 125 -7.19 -7.20 20.62
C LYS A 125 -7.33 -8.60 21.21
N GLN A 126 -7.22 -9.65 20.39
CA GLN A 126 -7.31 -11.05 20.84
C GLN A 126 -5.94 -11.64 21.23
N GLN A 127 -4.84 -10.95 20.93
CA GLN A 127 -3.49 -11.44 21.19
C GLN A 127 -3.01 -10.99 22.58
N LYS A 128 -2.52 -11.94 23.38
CA LYS A 128 -2.02 -11.70 24.74
C LYS A 128 -0.84 -10.71 24.78
N HIS A 129 0.01 -10.74 23.76
CA HIS A 129 1.26 -9.98 23.69
C HIS A 129 1.11 -8.66 22.90
N ALA A 130 -0.11 -8.17 22.70
CA ALA A 130 -0.37 -6.90 22.02
C ALA A 130 -1.25 -5.98 22.86
N GLU A 131 -0.86 -4.73 23.03
CA GLU A 131 -1.69 -3.68 23.64
C GLU A 131 -1.87 -2.50 22.68
N MET A 132 -3.14 -2.10 22.46
CA MET A 132 -3.50 -1.02 21.56
C MET A 132 -3.82 0.27 22.33
N HIS A 133 -3.18 1.37 21.95
CA HIS A 133 -3.36 2.69 22.57
C HIS A 133 -3.86 3.69 21.52
N TYR A 134 -5.14 3.94 21.50
CA TYR A 134 -5.78 4.90 20.58
C TYR A 134 -5.76 6.34 21.12
N GLY A 135 -5.77 7.30 20.20
CA GLY A 135 -5.74 8.73 20.52
C GLY A 135 -4.42 9.13 21.19
N LEU A 136 -3.33 8.45 20.87
CA LEU A 136 -1.98 8.79 21.31
C LEU A 136 -1.04 8.98 20.12
N SER A 137 -0.13 9.93 20.22
CA SER A 137 0.93 10.17 19.24
C SER A 137 2.29 10.32 19.94
N VAL A 138 3.35 9.84 19.29
CA VAL A 138 4.73 9.97 19.76
C VAL A 138 5.18 11.42 19.61
N THR A 139 5.76 11.99 20.65
CA THR A 139 6.30 13.37 20.65
C THR A 139 7.79 13.43 20.87
N GLN A 140 8.36 12.47 21.60
CA GLN A 140 9.78 12.37 21.88
C GLN A 140 10.23 10.93 21.92
N CYS A 141 11.47 10.67 21.53
CA CYS A 141 12.15 9.40 21.76
C CYS A 141 13.62 9.65 22.09
N GLN A 142 14.17 8.84 23.00
CA GLN A 142 15.57 8.84 23.38
C GLN A 142 16.06 7.41 23.48
N SER A 143 17.12 7.09 22.76
CA SER A 143 17.70 5.75 22.74
C SER A 143 19.10 5.72 23.35
N ASN A 144 19.44 4.60 23.95
CA ASN A 144 20.80 4.21 24.29
C ASN A 144 21.13 2.85 23.66
N ASP A 145 22.21 2.20 24.07
CA ASP A 145 22.64 0.93 23.48
C ASP A 145 21.70 -0.24 23.78
N GLU A 146 20.86 -0.16 24.82
CA GLU A 146 20.01 -1.25 25.28
C GLU A 146 18.52 -1.05 25.01
N GLU A 147 18.03 0.21 25.16
CA GLU A 147 16.60 0.52 25.09
C GLU A 147 16.31 1.87 24.44
N ILE A 148 15.07 2.07 24.09
CA ILE A 148 14.52 3.35 23.66
C ILE A 148 13.36 3.74 24.58
N VAL A 149 13.35 5.01 25.01
CA VAL A 149 12.28 5.61 25.78
C VAL A 149 11.43 6.46 24.85
N VAL A 150 10.14 6.15 24.77
CA VAL A 150 9.16 6.81 23.90
C VAL A 150 8.16 7.57 24.76
N THR A 151 7.99 8.86 24.51
CA THR A 151 7.03 9.72 25.22
C THR A 151 5.93 10.16 24.27
N THR A 152 4.68 10.10 24.72
CA THR A 152 3.50 10.53 23.96
C THR A 152 3.05 11.92 24.36
N HIS A 153 2.21 12.55 23.53
CA HIS A 153 1.67 13.90 23.78
C HIS A 153 0.84 14.01 25.07
N LYS A 154 0.33 12.88 25.62
CA LYS A 154 -0.36 12.83 26.93
C LYS A 154 0.57 12.51 28.09
N GLY A 155 1.90 12.47 27.86
CA GLY A 155 2.89 12.23 28.89
C GLY A 155 3.04 10.75 29.29
N ARG A 156 2.38 9.79 28.62
CA ARG A 156 2.63 8.36 28.82
C ARG A 156 4.00 8.01 28.29
N VAL A 157 4.72 7.16 29.01
CA VAL A 157 6.10 6.78 28.71
C VAL A 157 6.19 5.26 28.51
N PHE A 158 6.82 4.85 27.43
CA PHE A 158 7.12 3.45 27.11
C PHE A 158 8.63 3.25 27.06
N ARG A 159 9.11 2.15 27.64
CA ARG A 159 10.48 1.67 27.49
C ARG A 159 10.47 0.42 26.64
N ALA A 160 11.24 0.40 25.57
CA ALA A 160 11.27 -0.72 24.63
C ALA A 160 12.68 -1.00 24.14
N ARG A 161 12.88 -2.17 23.54
CA ARG A 161 14.12 -2.50 22.82
C ARG A 161 14.14 -1.89 21.42
N LEU A 162 12.96 -1.60 20.85
CA LEU A 162 12.80 -1.08 19.50
C LEU A 162 11.59 -0.17 19.39
N LEU A 163 11.71 0.94 18.66
CA LEU A 163 10.61 1.77 18.15
C LEU A 163 10.47 1.56 16.64
N VAL A 164 9.26 1.22 16.19
CA VAL A 164 8.92 1.12 14.76
C VAL A 164 8.06 2.32 14.37
N GLY A 165 8.50 3.08 13.35
CA GLY A 165 7.71 4.11 12.71
C GLY A 165 6.90 3.52 11.56
N ALA A 166 5.59 3.38 11.78
CA ALA A 166 4.57 2.96 10.80
C ALA A 166 3.46 4.03 10.69
N ASP A 167 3.78 5.27 11.04
CA ASP A 167 2.90 6.42 11.24
C ASP A 167 2.65 7.23 9.95
N GLY A 168 2.86 6.59 8.81
CA GLY A 168 2.46 7.09 7.50
C GLY A 168 3.41 8.12 6.90
N ALA A 169 2.99 8.73 5.78
CA ALA A 169 3.82 9.58 4.94
C ALA A 169 4.36 10.84 5.65
N LEU A 170 3.67 11.32 6.67
CA LEU A 170 4.08 12.45 7.52
C LEU A 170 4.67 11.98 8.86
N SER A 171 5.43 10.89 8.82
CA SER A 171 5.96 10.21 10.01
C SER A 171 6.69 11.14 10.98
N ARG A 172 6.17 11.23 12.19
CA ARG A 172 6.82 11.91 13.31
C ARG A 172 8.01 11.14 13.83
N VAL A 173 7.94 9.81 13.81
CA VAL A 173 9.07 8.95 14.20
C VAL A 173 10.27 9.18 13.30
N ARG A 174 10.07 9.31 11.98
CA ARG A 174 11.13 9.65 11.03
C ARG A 174 11.81 10.96 11.37
N GLU A 175 11.03 12.01 11.67
CA GLU A 175 11.56 13.32 12.06
C GLU A 175 12.37 13.23 13.36
N LEU A 176 11.83 12.58 14.39
CA LEU A 176 12.51 12.38 15.68
C LEU A 176 13.80 11.58 15.55
N ALA A 177 13.86 10.62 14.61
CA ALA A 177 15.04 9.84 14.31
C ALA A 177 16.11 10.59 13.51
N GLY A 178 15.84 11.82 13.07
CA GLY A 178 16.74 12.61 12.21
C GLY A 178 17.01 11.90 10.87
N ILE A 179 16.04 11.17 10.34
CA ILE A 179 16.16 10.47 9.06
C ILE A 179 15.73 11.41 7.93
N GLY A 180 16.66 11.71 7.02
CA GLY A 180 16.44 12.56 5.86
C GLY A 180 15.41 11.96 4.90
N LEU A 181 14.65 12.84 4.24
CA LEU A 181 13.59 12.48 3.30
C LEU A 181 13.81 13.16 1.94
N HIS A 182 14.00 12.35 0.91
CA HIS A 182 13.91 12.82 -0.46
C HIS A 182 12.44 12.83 -0.87
N GLN A 183 11.91 14.01 -1.16
CA GLN A 183 10.55 14.15 -1.66
C GLN A 183 10.49 14.96 -2.93
N ARG A 184 9.65 14.53 -3.86
CA ARG A 184 9.40 15.24 -5.12
C ARG A 184 7.90 15.23 -5.40
N PRO A 185 7.24 16.38 -5.41
CA PRO A 185 5.84 16.46 -5.80
C PRO A 185 5.73 16.15 -7.30
N TYR A 186 4.80 15.29 -7.68
CA TYR A 186 4.51 15.04 -9.09
C TYR A 186 3.76 16.18 -9.77
N ARG A 187 3.32 17.20 -9.00
CA ARG A 187 2.37 18.24 -9.45
C ARG A 187 1.07 17.63 -10.00
N HIS A 188 0.73 16.44 -9.54
CA HIS A 188 -0.47 15.70 -9.86
C HIS A 188 -1.24 15.38 -8.60
N ALA A 189 -2.54 15.19 -8.77
CA ALA A 189 -3.42 14.66 -7.74
C ALA A 189 -4.26 13.51 -8.30
N ALA A 190 -4.60 12.55 -7.46
CA ALA A 190 -5.53 11.49 -7.80
C ALA A 190 -6.94 11.89 -7.36
N ILE A 191 -7.89 11.88 -8.28
CA ILE A 191 -9.32 11.93 -7.99
C ILE A 191 -9.78 10.51 -7.78
N VAL A 192 -10.40 10.25 -6.63
CA VAL A 192 -10.93 8.95 -6.25
C VAL A 192 -12.44 9.08 -6.05
N GLY A 193 -13.18 8.12 -6.53
CA GLY A 193 -14.62 8.02 -6.39
C GLY A 193 -15.10 6.64 -6.86
N HIS A 194 -16.40 6.38 -6.75
CA HIS A 194 -17.01 5.15 -7.24
C HIS A 194 -18.01 5.49 -8.33
N VAL A 195 -18.07 4.65 -9.36
CA VAL A 195 -18.94 4.85 -10.50
C VAL A 195 -19.74 3.59 -10.81
N VAL A 196 -20.94 3.80 -11.35
CA VAL A 196 -21.74 2.76 -12.01
C VAL A 196 -21.61 2.94 -13.50
N THR A 197 -21.36 1.87 -14.22
CA THR A 197 -21.21 1.84 -15.66
C THR A 197 -22.33 1.00 -16.31
N GLU A 198 -22.67 1.31 -17.55
CA GLU A 198 -23.69 0.59 -18.32
C GLU A 198 -23.35 -0.90 -18.49
N LYS A 199 -22.07 -1.21 -18.72
CA LYS A 199 -21.57 -2.58 -18.86
C LYS A 199 -20.85 -3.00 -17.61
N SER A 200 -20.98 -4.29 -17.24
CA SER A 200 -20.22 -4.88 -16.13
C SER A 200 -18.72 -4.87 -16.38
N HIS A 201 -17.94 -4.65 -15.33
CA HIS A 201 -16.48 -4.76 -15.36
C HIS A 201 -15.97 -6.22 -15.47
N ARG A 202 -16.83 -7.25 -15.28
CA ARG A 202 -16.48 -8.68 -15.43
C ARG A 202 -15.23 -9.10 -14.65
N GLN A 203 -15.05 -8.58 -13.43
CA GLN A 203 -13.86 -8.82 -12.61
C GLN A 203 -12.52 -8.40 -13.26
N ALA A 204 -12.55 -7.47 -14.21
CA ALA A 204 -11.36 -6.91 -14.82
C ALA A 204 -11.04 -5.53 -14.23
N ALA A 205 -9.76 -5.30 -13.96
CA ALA A 205 -9.21 -3.98 -13.69
C ALA A 205 -8.78 -3.34 -15.00
N TYR A 206 -9.09 -2.07 -15.16
CA TYR A 206 -8.77 -1.33 -16.38
C TYR A 206 -7.86 -0.16 -16.05
N GLN A 207 -6.87 0.10 -16.91
CA GLN A 207 -6.02 1.28 -16.78
C GLN A 207 -5.75 1.89 -18.14
N ARG A 208 -6.06 3.18 -18.28
CA ARG A 208 -5.70 3.96 -19.44
C ARG A 208 -4.62 4.97 -19.08
N PHE A 209 -3.54 4.99 -19.84
CA PHE A 209 -2.55 6.03 -19.76
C PHE A 209 -2.96 7.21 -20.61
N LEU A 210 -3.31 8.32 -19.97
CA LEU A 210 -3.62 9.59 -20.59
C LEU A 210 -2.40 10.51 -20.57
N SER A 211 -2.34 11.47 -21.44
CA SER A 211 -1.32 12.53 -21.42
C SER A 211 -1.34 13.35 -20.13
N SER A 212 -2.52 13.49 -19.52
CA SER A 212 -2.72 14.14 -18.22
C SER A 212 -2.38 13.27 -17.01
N GLY A 213 -2.14 11.97 -17.19
CA GLY A 213 -1.89 10.98 -16.15
C GLY A 213 -2.78 9.75 -16.26
N PRO A 214 -2.49 8.67 -15.52
CA PRO A 214 -3.23 7.42 -15.62
C PRO A 214 -4.64 7.51 -15.01
N LEU A 215 -5.57 6.84 -15.66
CA LEU A 215 -6.94 6.62 -15.23
C LEU A 215 -7.18 5.13 -15.04
N ALA A 216 -7.52 4.70 -13.82
CA ALA A 216 -7.83 3.32 -13.49
C ALA A 216 -9.30 3.15 -13.07
N PHE A 217 -9.88 2.01 -13.45
CA PHE A 217 -11.16 1.49 -12.98
C PHE A 217 -10.92 0.14 -12.30
N LEU A 218 -11.19 0.07 -11.01
CA LEU A 218 -10.98 -1.10 -10.18
C LEU A 218 -12.32 -1.75 -9.83
N PRO A 219 -12.53 -3.05 -10.09
CA PRO A 219 -13.82 -3.70 -9.89
C PRO A 219 -14.19 -3.78 -8.41
N LEU A 220 -15.43 -3.42 -8.07
CA LEU A 220 -16.01 -3.58 -6.75
C LEU A 220 -17.05 -4.71 -6.74
N ALA A 221 -17.30 -5.29 -5.57
CA ALA A 221 -18.14 -6.48 -5.44
C ALA A 221 -19.60 -6.28 -5.87
N ASP A 222 -20.11 -5.06 -5.85
CA ASP A 222 -21.48 -4.68 -6.21
C ASP A 222 -21.62 -4.14 -7.64
N GLN A 223 -20.72 -4.54 -8.54
CA GLN A 223 -20.65 -4.13 -9.94
C GLN A 223 -20.26 -2.65 -10.18
N ARG A 224 -20.06 -1.84 -9.14
CA ARG A 224 -19.42 -0.53 -9.27
C ARG A 224 -17.94 -0.68 -9.59
N SER A 225 -17.33 0.39 -10.08
CA SER A 225 -15.88 0.51 -10.17
C SER A 225 -15.38 1.64 -9.28
N SER A 226 -14.29 1.40 -8.54
CA SER A 226 -13.54 2.50 -7.93
C SER A 226 -12.64 3.11 -8.99
N ILE A 227 -12.74 4.43 -9.18
CA ILE A 227 -11.86 5.16 -10.11
C ILE A 227 -10.70 5.78 -9.36
N VAL A 228 -9.54 5.77 -10.01
CA VAL A 228 -8.36 6.54 -9.61
C VAL A 228 -7.89 7.29 -10.84
N TRP A 229 -8.22 8.58 -10.93
CA TRP A 229 -7.82 9.43 -12.04
C TRP A 229 -6.70 10.37 -11.59
N SER A 230 -5.48 10.05 -11.97
CA SER A 230 -4.33 10.92 -11.74
C SER A 230 -4.30 12.00 -12.83
N ALA A 231 -4.28 13.26 -12.43
CA ALA A 231 -4.21 14.39 -13.33
C ALA A 231 -3.32 15.48 -12.74
N ASP A 232 -2.84 16.41 -13.58
CA ASP A 232 -2.18 17.60 -13.04
C ASP A 232 -3.10 18.35 -12.06
N THR A 233 -2.50 19.11 -11.15
CA THR A 233 -3.24 19.70 -10.02
C THR A 233 -4.40 20.59 -10.47
N ASN A 234 -4.24 21.35 -11.56
CA ASN A 234 -5.27 22.27 -12.05
C ASN A 234 -6.45 21.50 -12.64
N LEU A 235 -6.16 20.50 -13.50
CA LEU A 235 -7.19 19.62 -14.06
C LEU A 235 -7.91 18.82 -12.97
N ALA A 236 -7.18 18.33 -11.98
CA ALA A 236 -7.78 17.62 -10.86
C ALA A 236 -8.73 18.50 -10.03
N GLU A 237 -8.39 19.79 -9.88
CA GLU A 237 -9.21 20.77 -9.20
C GLU A 237 -10.48 21.09 -10.00
N GLU A 238 -10.33 21.32 -11.32
CA GLU A 238 -11.45 21.49 -12.26
C GLU A 238 -12.42 20.30 -12.19
N LEU A 239 -11.89 19.08 -12.38
CA LEU A 239 -12.69 17.84 -12.37
C LEU A 239 -13.43 17.61 -11.04
N LEU A 240 -12.85 18.03 -9.93
CA LEU A 240 -13.48 17.90 -8.61
C LEU A 240 -14.70 18.80 -8.45
N GLN A 241 -14.65 19.99 -9.08
CA GLN A 241 -15.71 21.02 -8.99
C GLN A 241 -16.85 20.78 -10.00
N LEU A 242 -16.65 19.91 -11.00
CA LEU A 242 -17.68 19.65 -12.01
C LEU A 242 -18.96 19.08 -11.38
N PRO A 243 -20.15 19.47 -11.87
CA PRO A 243 -21.39 18.74 -11.62
C PRO A 243 -21.26 17.27 -12.00
N ASN A 244 -22.08 16.40 -11.40
CA ASN A 244 -21.95 14.96 -11.58
C ASN A 244 -22.13 14.52 -13.05
N ASP A 245 -23.08 15.09 -13.76
CA ASP A 245 -23.35 14.80 -15.17
C ASP A 245 -22.19 15.21 -16.09
N GLU A 246 -21.62 16.39 -15.89
CA GLU A 246 -20.44 16.84 -16.61
C GLU A 246 -19.22 15.97 -16.33
N PHE A 247 -19.00 15.62 -15.04
CA PHE A 247 -17.93 14.71 -14.65
C PHE A 247 -18.10 13.33 -15.29
N GLN A 248 -19.33 12.78 -15.32
CA GLN A 248 -19.62 11.50 -15.97
C GLN A 248 -19.28 11.53 -17.46
N CYS A 249 -19.64 12.60 -18.14
CA CYS A 249 -19.32 12.81 -19.56
C CYS A 249 -17.80 12.88 -19.77
N ARG A 250 -17.09 13.70 -19.01
CA ARG A 250 -15.62 13.85 -19.10
C ARG A 250 -14.91 12.53 -18.79
N LEU A 251 -15.33 11.82 -17.75
CA LEU A 251 -14.77 10.53 -17.36
C LEU A 251 -15.05 9.46 -18.42
N GLY A 252 -16.27 9.40 -18.97
CA GLY A 252 -16.64 8.48 -20.04
C GLY A 252 -15.77 8.67 -21.28
N ASN A 253 -15.58 9.92 -21.71
CA ASN A 253 -14.71 10.29 -22.83
C ASN A 253 -13.24 9.92 -22.53
N ALA A 254 -12.74 10.27 -21.35
CA ALA A 254 -11.39 9.93 -20.91
C ALA A 254 -11.15 8.41 -20.86
N PHE A 255 -12.19 7.61 -20.64
CA PHE A 255 -12.15 6.15 -20.60
C PHE A 255 -12.56 5.50 -21.94
N GLN A 256 -12.80 6.29 -23.01
CA GLN A 256 -13.27 5.84 -24.32
C GLN A 256 -14.56 5.00 -24.26
N HIS A 257 -15.42 5.25 -23.29
CA HIS A 257 -16.66 4.50 -23.08
C HIS A 257 -16.47 2.97 -23.08
N ARG A 258 -15.30 2.49 -22.59
CA ARG A 258 -14.93 1.07 -22.61
C ARG A 258 -15.98 0.19 -21.91
N LEU A 259 -16.60 0.71 -20.86
CA LEU A 259 -17.71 0.07 -20.13
C LEU A 259 -19.07 0.74 -20.41
N GLY A 260 -19.26 1.35 -21.58
CA GLY A 260 -20.46 2.10 -21.92
C GLY A 260 -20.50 3.46 -21.19
N HIS A 261 -21.71 4.00 -21.03
CA HIS A 261 -21.93 5.25 -20.32
C HIS A 261 -21.72 5.09 -18.80
N ILE A 262 -21.31 6.18 -18.15
CA ILE A 262 -21.25 6.25 -16.69
C ILE A 262 -22.60 6.77 -16.23
N THR A 263 -23.34 5.96 -15.49
CA THR A 263 -24.72 6.24 -15.11
C THR A 263 -24.85 6.87 -13.71
N SER A 264 -23.80 6.73 -12.88
CA SER A 264 -23.76 7.33 -11.55
C SER A 264 -22.32 7.52 -11.09
N VAL A 265 -22.09 8.54 -10.26
CA VAL A 265 -20.81 8.80 -9.58
C VAL A 265 -21.07 9.14 -8.11
N SER A 266 -20.25 8.60 -7.23
CA SER A 266 -20.28 8.91 -5.80
C SER A 266 -19.64 10.27 -5.50
N HIS A 267 -19.62 10.64 -4.23
CA HIS A 267 -18.71 11.67 -3.73
C HIS A 267 -17.27 11.39 -4.20
N ARG A 268 -16.56 12.46 -4.56
CA ARG A 268 -15.17 12.42 -5.07
C ARG A 268 -14.25 13.13 -4.09
N GLU A 269 -13.04 12.60 -3.92
CA GLU A 269 -11.99 13.24 -3.15
C GLU A 269 -10.70 13.33 -3.94
N ARG A 270 -9.87 14.30 -3.59
CA ARG A 270 -8.57 14.55 -4.19
C ARG A 270 -7.44 14.23 -3.21
N PHE A 271 -6.46 13.47 -3.68
CA PHE A 271 -5.25 13.12 -2.93
C PHE A 271 -4.01 13.61 -3.68
N ALA A 272 -3.19 14.42 -3.03
CA ALA A 272 -1.93 14.87 -3.62
C ALA A 272 -0.97 13.69 -3.82
N LEU A 273 -0.32 13.63 -4.99
CA LEU A 273 0.64 12.59 -5.31
C LEU A 273 2.06 13.12 -5.07
N VAL A 274 2.79 12.43 -4.19
CA VAL A 274 4.14 12.82 -3.81
C VAL A 274 5.02 11.58 -3.76
N HIS A 275 6.11 11.62 -4.50
CA HIS A 275 7.18 10.63 -4.35
C HIS A 275 7.94 10.93 -3.06
N ARG A 276 8.10 9.93 -2.21
CA ARG A 276 8.90 10.02 -0.99
C ARG A 276 9.77 8.78 -0.84
N HIS A 277 11.02 8.99 -0.49
CA HIS A 277 11.93 7.92 -0.11
C HIS A 277 12.93 8.44 0.92
N VAL A 278 13.13 7.69 1.99
CA VAL A 278 14.06 8.05 3.05
C VAL A 278 15.51 7.72 2.67
N GLU A 279 16.47 8.45 3.24
CA GLU A 279 17.88 8.18 3.04
C GLU A 279 18.32 6.84 3.66
N ARG A 280 17.71 6.48 4.78
CA ARG A 280 17.95 5.24 5.52
C ARG A 280 16.67 4.78 6.20
N TYR A 281 16.49 3.46 6.35
CA TYR A 281 15.31 2.88 7.01
C TYR A 281 15.50 2.72 8.51
N VAL A 282 16.74 2.79 8.99
CA VAL A 282 17.10 2.49 10.37
C VAL A 282 17.95 3.60 10.99
N SER A 283 17.79 3.79 12.29
CA SER A 283 18.60 4.62 13.16
C SER A 283 18.77 3.88 14.50
N HIS A 284 19.37 4.51 15.52
CA HIS A 284 19.52 3.87 16.84
C HIS A 284 18.19 3.37 17.40
N ARG A 285 17.98 2.05 17.45
CA ARG A 285 16.74 1.40 17.94
C ARG A 285 15.44 1.92 17.34
N ILE A 286 15.54 2.47 16.13
CA ILE A 286 14.39 2.96 15.36
C ILE A 286 14.44 2.36 13.97
N VAL A 287 13.29 1.90 13.47
CA VAL A 287 13.12 1.40 12.09
C VAL A 287 11.82 1.92 11.50
N LEU A 288 11.83 2.23 10.20
CA LEU A 288 10.67 2.72 9.46
C LEU A 288 10.12 1.65 8.52
N VAL A 289 8.79 1.57 8.39
CA VAL A 289 8.07 0.64 7.50
C VAL A 289 6.97 1.37 6.72
N GLY A 290 6.68 0.88 5.53
CA GLY A 290 5.61 1.40 4.67
C GLY A 290 5.77 2.88 4.36
N ASP A 291 4.67 3.64 4.38
CA ASP A 291 4.65 5.05 3.98
C ASP A 291 5.55 5.95 4.85
N ALA A 292 5.93 5.53 6.04
CA ALA A 292 6.91 6.24 6.87
C ALA A 292 8.32 6.22 6.24
N ALA A 293 8.64 5.17 5.49
CA ALA A 293 9.92 4.99 4.78
C ALA A 293 9.84 5.41 3.30
N HIS A 294 8.73 5.11 2.62
CA HIS A 294 8.56 5.38 1.19
C HIS A 294 7.09 5.55 0.82
N THR A 295 6.81 6.46 -0.09
CA THR A 295 5.48 6.63 -0.68
C THR A 295 5.59 6.54 -2.19
N VAL A 296 4.86 5.61 -2.78
CA VAL A 296 4.86 5.36 -4.22
C VAL A 296 3.64 5.99 -4.89
N HIS A 297 3.77 6.31 -6.19
CA HIS A 297 2.64 6.71 -7.01
C HIS A 297 1.61 5.56 -7.07
N PRO A 298 0.29 5.83 -6.97
CA PRO A 298 -0.75 4.79 -6.95
C PRO A 298 -0.99 4.10 -8.30
N LEU A 299 -0.05 4.21 -9.25
CA LEU A 299 -0.12 3.67 -10.61
C LEU A 299 -0.59 2.21 -10.71
N ALA A 300 -0.35 1.41 -9.69
CA ALA A 300 -0.71 -0.01 -9.71
C ALA A 300 -1.26 -0.50 -8.35
N GLY A 301 -1.73 0.41 -7.48
CA GLY A 301 -2.17 0.04 -6.13
C GLY A 301 -1.08 -0.62 -5.28
N LEU A 302 0.20 -0.38 -5.59
CA LEU A 302 1.33 -1.10 -4.99
C LEU A 302 1.72 -0.60 -3.59
N GLY A 303 1.33 0.62 -3.19
CA GLY A 303 1.77 1.21 -1.91
C GLY A 303 1.42 0.34 -0.70
N ALA A 304 0.18 -0.08 -0.58
CA ALA A 304 -0.27 -0.96 0.50
C ALA A 304 0.49 -2.31 0.50
N ASN A 305 0.71 -2.89 -0.68
CA ASN A 305 1.40 -4.16 -0.84
C ASN A 305 2.88 -4.06 -0.39
N GLN A 306 3.57 -2.98 -0.75
CA GLN A 306 4.95 -2.76 -0.28
C GLN A 306 5.01 -2.63 1.24
N GLY A 307 4.08 -1.89 1.84
CA GLY A 307 4.00 -1.75 3.30
C GLY A 307 3.74 -3.09 4.02
N LEU A 308 2.89 -3.96 3.46
CA LEU A 308 2.64 -5.30 3.99
C LEU A 308 3.88 -6.20 3.90
N VAL A 309 4.60 -6.15 2.77
CA VAL A 309 5.85 -6.90 2.59
C VAL A 309 6.95 -6.36 3.50
N ASP A 310 7.06 -5.03 3.70
CA ASP A 310 7.98 -4.44 4.66
C ASP A 310 7.72 -4.96 6.09
N ALA A 311 6.45 -4.94 6.51
CA ALA A 311 6.02 -5.44 7.82
C ALA A 311 6.37 -6.92 8.01
N ALA A 312 6.08 -7.76 7.02
CA ALA A 312 6.39 -9.18 7.04
C ALA A 312 7.90 -9.46 7.07
N THR A 313 8.69 -8.69 6.29
CA THR A 313 10.15 -8.81 6.28
C THR A 313 10.77 -8.38 7.61
N LEU A 314 10.31 -7.26 8.18
CA LEU A 314 10.79 -6.82 9.48
C LEU A 314 10.43 -7.84 10.57
N ALA A 315 9.20 -8.35 10.57
CA ALA A 315 8.79 -9.39 11.51
C ALA A 315 9.71 -10.61 11.44
N GLU A 316 9.99 -11.13 10.23
CA GLU A 316 10.91 -12.28 10.05
C GLU A 316 12.30 -11.99 10.60
N VAL A 317 12.86 -10.81 10.35
CA VAL A 317 14.20 -10.41 10.83
C VAL A 317 14.24 -10.30 12.36
N LEU A 318 13.20 -9.71 12.98
CA LEU A 318 13.15 -9.52 14.43
C LEU A 318 12.93 -10.86 15.16
N ILE A 319 12.00 -11.68 14.67
CA ILE A 319 11.67 -12.99 15.25
C ILE A 319 12.87 -13.94 15.15
N ASP A 320 13.55 -14.00 13.98
CA ASP A 320 14.77 -14.81 13.81
C ASP A 320 15.87 -14.38 14.80
N SER A 321 16.03 -13.06 15.01
CA SER A 321 17.01 -12.56 15.97
C SER A 321 16.63 -12.84 17.41
N ALA A 322 15.35 -12.71 17.79
CA ALA A 322 14.85 -13.02 19.12
C ALA A 322 15.02 -14.52 19.44
N ASN A 323 14.67 -15.41 18.51
CA ASN A 323 14.82 -16.86 18.65
C ASN A 323 16.28 -17.30 18.80
N ARG A 324 17.24 -16.49 18.36
CA ARG A 324 18.67 -16.71 18.53
C ARG A 324 19.27 -15.95 19.71
N GLU A 325 18.44 -15.41 20.58
CA GLU A 325 18.83 -14.62 21.75
C GLU A 325 19.75 -13.42 21.40
N ARG A 326 19.58 -12.87 20.18
CA ARG A 326 20.34 -11.69 19.73
C ARG A 326 19.56 -10.42 20.03
N ASP A 327 20.29 -9.30 20.07
CA ASP A 327 19.64 -7.98 20.17
C ASP A 327 18.91 -7.64 18.85
N PHE A 328 17.60 -7.86 18.84
CA PHE A 328 16.78 -7.56 17.67
C PHE A 328 16.57 -6.05 17.45
N GLY A 329 16.70 -5.20 18.48
CA GLY A 329 16.67 -3.74 18.37
C GLY A 329 18.02 -3.13 17.98
N GLY A 330 19.08 -3.93 17.95
CA GLY A 330 20.42 -3.51 17.62
C GLY A 330 20.63 -3.26 16.12
N GLN A 331 21.59 -2.39 15.81
CA GLN A 331 21.83 -1.91 14.45
C GLN A 331 22.19 -3.03 13.45
N VAL A 332 22.87 -4.09 13.90
CA VAL A 332 23.25 -5.23 13.04
C VAL A 332 22.01 -5.94 12.51
N THR A 333 21.03 -6.20 13.38
CA THR A 333 19.75 -6.82 13.01
C THR A 333 18.94 -5.91 12.09
N LEU A 334 18.79 -4.63 12.47
CA LEU A 334 17.97 -3.69 11.70
C LEU A 334 18.53 -3.42 10.31
N ARG A 335 19.86 -3.38 10.13
CA ARG A 335 20.49 -3.26 8.82
C ARG A 335 20.22 -4.47 7.91
N ARG A 336 19.92 -5.66 8.45
CA ARG A 336 19.51 -6.81 7.64
C ARG A 336 18.17 -6.54 6.95
N TYR A 337 17.20 -5.99 7.69
CA TYR A 337 15.93 -5.52 7.13
C TYR A 337 16.14 -4.44 6.08
N GLU A 338 16.92 -3.40 6.40
CA GLU A 338 17.19 -2.29 5.48
C GLU A 338 17.78 -2.76 4.15
N ARG A 339 18.81 -3.63 4.19
CA ARG A 339 19.42 -4.20 2.97
C ARG A 339 18.42 -5.01 2.15
N TRP A 340 17.54 -5.75 2.81
CA TRP A 340 16.55 -6.57 2.13
C TRP A 340 15.50 -5.70 1.42
N ARG A 341 14.95 -4.71 2.11
CA ARG A 341 13.80 -3.94 1.57
C ARG A 341 14.18 -2.73 0.73
N ARG A 342 15.25 -2.04 1.09
CA ARG A 342 15.61 -0.78 0.44
C ARG A 342 15.86 -0.93 -1.05
N GLY A 343 16.60 -1.97 -1.46
CA GLY A 343 16.87 -2.25 -2.88
C GLY A 343 15.61 -2.54 -3.68
N GLU A 344 14.73 -3.40 -3.15
CA GLU A 344 13.46 -3.76 -3.77
C GLU A 344 12.51 -2.55 -3.87
N ASN A 345 12.37 -1.79 -2.80
CA ASN A 345 11.53 -0.59 -2.79
C ASN A 345 12.05 0.48 -3.76
N GLN A 346 13.37 0.70 -3.81
CA GLN A 346 13.99 1.63 -4.77
C GLN A 346 13.74 1.19 -6.21
N LEU A 347 13.83 -0.11 -6.50
CA LEU A 347 13.55 -0.63 -7.84
C LEU A 347 12.09 -0.38 -8.24
N VAL A 348 11.13 -0.62 -7.33
CA VAL A 348 9.71 -0.34 -7.58
C VAL A 348 9.49 1.16 -7.82
N LEU A 349 10.05 2.01 -6.96
CA LEU A 349 9.97 3.47 -7.09
C LEU A 349 10.50 3.95 -8.44
N ASN A 350 11.71 3.52 -8.83
CA ASN A 350 12.33 3.92 -10.09
C ASN A 350 11.54 3.41 -11.30
N THR A 351 10.98 2.19 -11.21
CA THR A 351 10.16 1.62 -12.29
C THR A 351 8.88 2.43 -12.48
N LEU A 352 8.18 2.77 -11.39
CA LEU A 352 6.94 3.56 -11.45
C LEU A 352 7.21 5.01 -11.92
N ASP A 353 8.30 5.61 -11.46
CA ASP A 353 8.72 6.95 -11.91
C ASP A 353 9.08 6.94 -13.41
N GLY A 354 9.80 5.91 -13.87
CA GLY A 354 10.12 5.70 -15.28
C GLY A 354 8.86 5.54 -16.14
N LEU A 355 7.90 4.73 -15.71
CA LEU A 355 6.61 4.57 -16.39
C LEU A 355 5.83 5.90 -16.41
N TYR A 356 5.78 6.61 -15.28
CA TYR A 356 5.13 7.91 -15.21
C TYR A 356 5.69 8.90 -16.24
N HIS A 357 7.02 9.02 -16.34
CA HIS A 357 7.65 9.90 -17.33
C HIS A 357 7.48 9.42 -18.77
N LEU A 358 7.56 8.11 -19.00
CA LEU A 358 7.36 7.52 -20.34
C LEU A 358 5.95 7.77 -20.86
N PHE A 359 4.93 7.55 -20.03
CA PHE A 359 3.53 7.69 -20.43
C PHE A 359 3.03 9.14 -20.37
N GLY A 360 3.62 9.99 -19.54
CA GLY A 360 3.33 11.42 -19.49
C GLY A 360 3.94 12.25 -20.65
N SER A 361 4.82 11.63 -21.46
CA SER A 361 5.41 12.33 -22.61
C SER A 361 4.39 12.49 -23.75
N GLY A 362 4.11 13.74 -24.15
CA GLY A 362 3.28 14.08 -25.32
C GLY A 362 4.00 13.97 -26.67
N HIS A 363 5.29 13.57 -26.70
CA HIS A 363 6.05 13.52 -27.94
C HIS A 363 5.64 12.33 -28.82
N PRO A 364 5.24 12.53 -30.10
CA PRO A 364 4.69 11.47 -30.97
C PRO A 364 5.61 10.27 -31.15
N MET A 365 6.93 10.48 -31.26
CA MET A 365 7.91 9.38 -31.41
C MET A 365 7.95 8.51 -30.14
N ILE A 366 7.90 9.11 -28.96
CA ILE A 366 7.86 8.38 -27.67
C ILE A 366 6.54 7.62 -27.56
N ALA A 367 5.42 8.20 -27.99
CA ALA A 367 4.12 7.52 -28.03
C ALA A 367 4.16 6.26 -28.90
N ASN A 368 4.77 6.31 -30.08
CA ASN A 368 4.90 5.16 -30.96
C ASN A 368 5.80 4.07 -30.35
N ILE A 369 6.94 4.44 -29.75
CA ILE A 369 7.87 3.49 -29.12
C ILE A 369 7.19 2.80 -27.93
N ARG A 370 6.48 3.54 -27.05
CA ARG A 370 5.78 2.93 -25.90
C ARG A 370 4.62 2.04 -26.35
N GLY A 371 3.89 2.43 -27.43
CA GLY A 371 2.85 1.60 -28.00
C GLY A 371 3.39 0.28 -28.57
N LEU A 372 4.51 0.35 -29.28
CA LEU A 372 5.21 -0.84 -29.75
C LEU A 372 5.67 -1.69 -28.56
N GLY A 373 6.23 -1.10 -27.52
CA GLY A 373 6.65 -1.79 -26.29
C GLY A 373 5.51 -2.53 -25.59
N LEU A 374 4.34 -1.90 -25.44
CA LEU A 374 3.15 -2.56 -24.88
C LEU A 374 2.71 -3.75 -25.74
N ASN A 375 2.58 -3.57 -27.05
CA ASN A 375 2.17 -4.63 -27.98
C ASN A 375 3.19 -5.78 -28.06
N MET A 376 4.48 -5.48 -28.00
CA MET A 376 5.52 -6.53 -27.92
C MET A 376 5.46 -7.29 -26.61
N THR A 377 5.29 -6.61 -25.49
CA THR A 377 5.14 -7.25 -24.19
C THR A 377 3.91 -8.16 -24.14
N ASP A 378 2.81 -7.74 -24.74
CA ASP A 378 1.60 -8.57 -24.84
C ASP A 378 1.81 -9.86 -25.64
N ARG A 379 2.61 -9.80 -26.72
CA ARG A 379 2.87 -10.93 -27.63
C ARG A 379 3.96 -11.88 -27.13
N ILE A 380 4.92 -11.40 -26.37
CA ILE A 380 6.07 -12.19 -25.91
C ILE A 380 5.74 -12.81 -24.53
N ALA A 381 5.26 -14.06 -24.55
CA ALA A 381 4.79 -14.73 -23.34
C ALA A 381 5.79 -14.72 -22.16
N PRO A 382 7.10 -14.97 -22.30
CA PRO A 382 8.04 -14.87 -21.17
C PRO A 382 8.12 -13.47 -20.55
N LEU A 383 8.10 -12.43 -21.39
CA LEU A 383 8.14 -11.05 -20.94
C LEU A 383 6.85 -10.66 -20.20
N LYS A 384 5.70 -11.03 -20.78
CA LYS A 384 4.38 -10.86 -20.19
C LYS A 384 4.30 -11.52 -18.82
N MET A 385 4.77 -12.78 -18.70
CA MET A 385 4.81 -13.52 -17.45
C MET A 385 5.73 -12.90 -16.40
N MET A 386 6.85 -12.31 -16.80
CA MET A 386 7.74 -11.59 -15.88
C MET A 386 7.03 -10.40 -15.25
N PHE A 387 6.33 -9.58 -16.04
CA PHE A 387 5.53 -8.45 -15.52
C PHE A 387 4.38 -8.92 -14.64
N LEU A 388 3.68 -9.98 -15.06
CA LEU A 388 2.57 -10.53 -14.30
C LEU A 388 3.01 -11.05 -12.92
N ARG A 389 4.11 -11.79 -12.83
CA ARG A 389 4.69 -12.23 -11.55
C ARG A 389 5.10 -11.07 -10.67
N ARG A 390 5.60 -9.98 -11.25
CA ARG A 390 5.95 -8.78 -10.51
C ARG A 390 4.69 -8.07 -9.96
N ALA A 391 3.65 -7.92 -10.78
CA ALA A 391 2.38 -7.30 -10.40
C ALA A 391 1.63 -8.10 -9.30
N THR A 392 1.64 -9.44 -9.41
CA THR A 392 1.05 -10.33 -8.40
C THR A 392 1.88 -10.45 -7.12
N GLY A 393 3.08 -9.83 -7.08
CA GLY A 393 3.99 -9.87 -5.95
C GLY A 393 4.70 -11.22 -5.75
N LEU A 394 4.61 -12.15 -6.71
CA LEU A 394 5.21 -13.50 -6.62
C LEU A 394 6.65 -13.55 -7.14
N SER A 395 7.32 -12.42 -7.24
CA SER A 395 8.72 -12.32 -7.69
C SER A 395 9.55 -11.49 -6.69
N GLY A 396 10.87 -11.70 -6.74
CA GLY A 396 11.83 -11.07 -5.84
C GLY A 396 12.12 -11.90 -4.58
N ASP A 397 12.87 -11.33 -3.67
CA ASP A 397 13.19 -11.95 -2.37
C ASP A 397 12.08 -11.67 -1.38
N LEU A 398 11.19 -12.65 -1.21
CA LEU A 398 9.98 -12.51 -0.39
C LEU A 398 10.19 -13.10 1.01
N PRO A 399 9.62 -12.46 2.06
CA PRO A 399 9.56 -13.05 3.40
C PRO A 399 8.69 -14.31 3.41
N GLN A 400 8.91 -15.20 4.37
CA GLN A 400 8.23 -16.50 4.43
C GLN A 400 6.70 -16.36 4.43
N MET A 401 6.16 -15.39 5.16
CA MET A 401 4.71 -15.12 5.19
C MET A 401 4.13 -14.72 3.81
N ALA A 402 4.94 -14.18 2.91
CA ALA A 402 4.49 -13.81 1.56
C ALA A 402 4.57 -14.96 0.55
N LYS A 403 5.30 -16.03 0.88
CA LYS A 403 5.42 -17.22 0.04
C LYS A 403 4.16 -18.08 0.17
N HIS A 404 3.80 -18.74 -0.92
CA HIS A 404 2.67 -19.67 -0.91
C HIS A 404 2.97 -20.81 0.06
N SER A 405 2.16 -20.99 1.12
CA SER A 405 2.19 -22.23 1.87
C SER A 405 1.67 -23.33 0.93
N ARG A 406 2.54 -24.23 0.51
CA ARG A 406 2.09 -25.48 -0.11
C ARG A 406 1.27 -26.21 0.95
N SER A 407 -0.08 -26.08 0.89
CA SER A 407 -1.01 -26.94 1.61
C SER A 407 -1.00 -28.31 0.98
#